data_c8a41b882bc4b25ff0b47016854c0f86
#
_entry.id   c8a41b882bc4b25ff0b47016854c0f86
#
_cell.length_a   1.000
_cell.length_b   1.000
_cell.length_c   1.000
_cell.angle_alpha   90.00
_cell.angle_beta   90.00
_cell.angle_gamma   90.00
#
_symmetry.space_group_name_H-M   'P 1'
#
loop_
_entity.id
_entity.type
_entity.pdbx_description
1 polymer ?
#
loop_
_entity_poly.entity_id
_entity_poly.type
_entity_poly.pdbx_seq_one_letter_code
_entity_poly.pdbx_strand_id
1 'polypeptide(L)'
;METTHQTFPTDIVIKQTLFQIQNDGEYRKSDALQSGNSTPMRVKQFLVVESQSDFSDIQYSDSINDQYTAIIDFVNKLYKDALGGGSFEKDYIHPIRECIVSNDTESLMVGKVASIVNFYNQYEYFKKFAYSEEPIGTIGEREDFFVKLIDRRSVNDKDVFKVVTRDGRLGTFWADPDISADSGKPGLLDIGDCLVIRVTPKNYEHNKYDKMKMTTFGGRIQIKENVGQTREERHS
;
A
#
# COMPACT_ATOMS: atom_id res chain seq x y z
N MET A 1 30.16 25.45 -5.00
CA MET A 1 30.21 24.01 -4.77
C MET A 1 29.15 23.42 -5.69
N GLU A 2 29.54 22.83 -6.81
CA GLU A 2 28.63 22.07 -7.64
C GLU A 2 28.22 20.82 -6.84
N THR A 3 26.98 20.75 -6.46
CA THR A 3 26.37 19.52 -5.97
C THR A 3 26.34 18.57 -7.17
N THR A 4 27.31 17.68 -7.28
CA THR A 4 27.25 16.58 -8.23
C THR A 4 25.97 15.79 -7.91
N HIS A 5 24.95 15.93 -8.78
CA HIS A 5 23.73 15.14 -8.72
C HIS A 5 24.11 13.70 -9.04
N GLN A 6 24.30 12.90 -7.99
CA GLN A 6 24.56 11.48 -8.17
C GLN A 6 23.27 10.79 -8.64
N THR A 7 23.37 10.05 -9.74
CA THR A 7 22.25 9.28 -10.31
C THR A 7 22.56 7.80 -10.28
N PHE A 8 21.50 6.97 -10.35
CA PHE A 8 21.58 5.51 -10.29
C PHE A 8 20.63 4.89 -11.31
N PRO A 9 20.97 3.72 -11.91
CA PRO A 9 20.03 3.01 -12.78
C PRO A 9 18.73 2.67 -12.05
N THR A 10 17.59 3.07 -12.61
CA THR A 10 16.28 2.91 -11.97
C THR A 10 15.92 1.43 -11.78
N ASP A 11 16.27 0.58 -12.71
CA ASP A 11 16.05 -0.87 -12.59
C ASP A 11 16.81 -1.45 -11.39
N ILE A 12 18.03 -1.00 -11.12
CA ILE A 12 18.80 -1.39 -9.94
C ILE A 12 18.13 -0.87 -8.65
N VAL A 13 17.63 0.38 -8.64
CA VAL A 13 16.90 0.93 -7.48
C VAL A 13 15.70 0.06 -7.13
N ILE A 14 14.89 -0.31 -8.11
CA ILE A 14 13.68 -1.12 -7.91
C ILE A 14 14.05 -2.55 -7.48
N LYS A 15 14.97 -3.20 -8.19
CA LYS A 15 15.41 -4.59 -7.91
C LYS A 15 16.07 -4.70 -6.53
N GLN A 16 16.91 -3.72 -6.16
CA GLN A 16 17.52 -3.68 -4.83
C GLN A 16 16.47 -3.45 -3.74
N THR A 17 15.42 -2.66 -4.01
CA THR A 17 14.31 -2.49 -3.07
C THR A 17 13.57 -3.81 -2.85
N LEU A 18 13.28 -4.56 -3.92
CA LEU A 18 12.68 -5.90 -3.84
C LEU A 18 13.55 -6.86 -3.02
N PHE A 19 14.85 -6.88 -3.29
CA PHE A 19 15.82 -7.70 -2.55
C PHE A 19 15.83 -7.38 -1.06
N GLN A 20 15.84 -6.09 -0.69
CA GLN A 20 15.79 -5.68 0.72
C GLN A 20 14.49 -6.11 1.40
N ILE A 21 13.35 -5.98 0.71
CA ILE A 21 12.05 -6.41 1.25
C ILE A 21 12.01 -7.93 1.46
N GLN A 22 12.54 -8.71 0.51
CA GLN A 22 12.61 -10.17 0.66
C GLN A 22 13.46 -10.60 1.86
N ASN A 23 14.58 -9.90 2.10
CA ASN A 23 15.45 -10.20 3.25
C ASN A 23 14.87 -9.76 4.60
N ASP A 24 14.17 -8.63 4.63
CA ASP A 24 13.61 -8.04 5.86
C ASP A 24 12.19 -8.56 6.17
N GLY A 25 11.54 -9.22 5.21
CA GLY A 25 10.14 -9.66 5.29
C GLY A 25 9.12 -8.53 5.08
N GLU A 26 9.54 -7.26 5.11
CA GLU A 26 8.66 -6.09 5.02
C GLU A 26 9.36 -4.85 4.44
N TYR A 27 8.56 -3.91 3.92
CA TYR A 27 9.04 -2.57 3.57
C TYR A 27 9.04 -1.67 4.81
N ARG A 28 10.21 -1.20 5.23
CA ARG A 28 10.38 -0.28 6.36
C ARG A 28 10.39 1.16 5.87
N LYS A 29 9.36 1.92 6.26
CA LYS A 29 9.27 3.36 5.94
C LYS A 29 10.39 4.15 6.64
N SER A 30 10.74 5.31 6.07
CA SER A 30 11.57 6.28 6.77
C SER A 30 10.77 6.88 7.92
N ASP A 31 11.16 6.53 9.15
CA ASP A 31 10.67 7.15 10.37
C ASP A 31 11.75 8.10 10.90
N ALA A 32 11.36 9.26 11.42
CA ALA A 32 12.28 10.27 11.93
C ALA A 32 13.19 9.76 13.07
N LEU A 33 12.74 8.72 13.80
CA LEU A 33 13.48 8.11 14.91
C LEU A 33 14.37 6.93 14.50
N GLN A 34 14.17 6.34 13.30
CA GLN A 34 14.87 5.14 12.82
C GLN A 34 15.39 5.29 11.38
N SER A 35 15.75 6.48 10.97
CA SER A 35 16.08 6.81 9.57
C SER A 35 17.17 5.92 8.95
N GLY A 36 18.13 5.42 9.74
CA GLY A 36 19.23 4.56 9.27
C GLY A 36 18.82 3.13 8.85
N ASN A 37 17.64 2.64 9.26
CA ASN A 37 17.18 1.27 9.01
C ASN A 37 16.00 1.18 8.03
N SER A 38 15.58 2.29 7.42
CA SER A 38 14.50 2.26 6.44
C SER A 38 14.95 1.60 5.12
N THR A 39 14.01 0.93 4.43
CA THR A 39 14.30 0.31 3.13
C THR A 39 14.92 1.30 2.13
N PRO A 40 14.40 2.52 1.93
CA PRO A 40 15.01 3.48 1.01
C PRO A 40 16.44 3.87 1.40
N MET A 41 16.73 4.00 2.71
CA MET A 41 18.08 4.36 3.15
C MET A 41 19.07 3.23 2.90
N ARG A 42 18.71 1.98 3.17
CA ARG A 42 19.55 0.81 2.90
C ARG A 42 19.81 0.62 1.40
N VAL A 43 18.79 0.84 0.58
CA VAL A 43 18.93 0.86 -0.88
C VAL A 43 19.91 1.95 -1.30
N LYS A 44 19.76 3.17 -0.79
CA LYS A 44 20.68 4.27 -1.10
C LYS A 44 22.12 3.98 -0.65
N GLN A 45 22.32 3.42 0.54
CA GLN A 45 23.66 3.02 1.02
C GLN A 45 24.29 1.99 0.07
N PHE A 46 23.55 0.96 -0.33
CA PHE A 46 24.01 -0.02 -1.31
C PHE A 46 24.42 0.66 -2.62
N LEU A 47 23.56 1.50 -3.19
CA LEU A 47 23.83 2.19 -4.45
C LEU A 47 25.08 3.08 -4.41
N VAL A 48 25.30 3.78 -3.30
CA VAL A 48 26.51 4.62 -3.12
C VAL A 48 27.79 3.78 -3.05
N VAL A 49 27.75 2.63 -2.39
CA VAL A 49 28.90 1.71 -2.31
C VAL A 49 29.18 1.10 -3.70
N GLU A 50 28.15 0.56 -4.35
CA GLU A 50 28.28 -0.11 -5.64
C GLU A 50 28.54 0.86 -6.80
N SER A 51 28.24 2.17 -6.66
CA SER A 51 28.57 3.18 -7.68
C SER A 51 30.06 3.38 -7.90
N GLN A 52 30.90 2.78 -7.06
CA GLN A 52 32.35 2.71 -7.25
C GLN A 52 32.78 1.56 -8.20
N SER A 53 31.85 0.64 -8.48
CA SER A 53 31.98 -0.48 -9.42
C SER A 53 30.88 -0.41 -10.49
N ASP A 54 30.96 -1.26 -11.50
CA ASP A 54 29.94 -1.32 -12.53
C ASP A 54 28.71 -2.10 -12.03
N PHE A 55 27.52 -1.48 -12.10
CA PHE A 55 26.25 -2.13 -11.74
C PHE A 55 25.91 -3.33 -12.63
N SER A 56 26.57 -3.51 -13.78
CA SER A 56 26.36 -4.63 -14.70
C SER A 56 26.67 -5.99 -14.09
N ASP A 57 27.53 -6.04 -13.06
CA ASP A 57 27.92 -7.27 -12.39
C ASP A 57 26.90 -7.76 -11.35
N ILE A 58 25.89 -6.93 -11.02
CA ILE A 58 24.87 -7.27 -10.04
C ILE A 58 23.83 -8.21 -10.67
N GLN A 59 23.75 -9.42 -10.16
CA GLN A 59 22.76 -10.40 -10.59
C GLN A 59 21.64 -10.54 -9.57
N TYR A 60 20.41 -10.46 -10.04
CA TYR A 60 19.22 -10.71 -9.27
C TYR A 60 18.55 -12.01 -9.69
N SER A 61 17.82 -12.65 -8.78
CA SER A 61 17.04 -13.85 -9.08
C SER A 61 15.95 -13.60 -10.13
N ASP A 62 15.54 -14.66 -10.83
CA ASP A 62 14.43 -14.58 -11.80
C ASP A 62 13.16 -14.02 -11.16
N SER A 63 12.86 -14.42 -9.93
CA SER A 63 11.71 -13.90 -9.16
C SER A 63 11.75 -12.37 -8.99
N ILE A 64 12.93 -11.78 -8.75
CA ILE A 64 13.09 -10.32 -8.64
C ILE A 64 12.91 -9.67 -10.02
N ASN A 65 13.42 -10.27 -11.07
CA ASN A 65 13.28 -9.76 -12.43
C ASN A 65 11.82 -9.80 -12.91
N ASP A 66 11.08 -10.86 -12.59
CA ASP A 66 9.66 -10.98 -12.89
C ASP A 66 8.83 -9.92 -12.12
N GLN A 67 9.11 -9.73 -10.83
CA GLN A 67 8.45 -8.69 -10.04
C GLN A 67 8.78 -7.28 -10.53
N TYR A 68 10.03 -7.03 -10.95
CA TYR A 68 10.41 -5.78 -11.58
C TYR A 68 9.54 -5.48 -12.81
N THR A 69 9.40 -6.46 -13.72
CA THR A 69 8.55 -6.32 -14.91
C THR A 69 7.10 -5.99 -14.54
N ALA A 70 6.54 -6.69 -13.57
CA ALA A 70 5.19 -6.43 -13.09
C ALA A 70 5.02 -5.03 -12.45
N ILE A 71 6.06 -4.51 -11.77
CA ILE A 71 6.06 -3.14 -11.24
C ILE A 71 6.07 -2.11 -12.37
N ILE A 72 6.83 -2.33 -13.44
CA ILE A 72 6.82 -1.44 -14.60
C ILE A 72 5.43 -1.37 -15.23
N ASP A 73 4.75 -2.50 -15.42
CA ASP A 73 3.38 -2.55 -15.93
C ASP A 73 2.39 -1.85 -15.00
N PHE A 74 2.55 -2.04 -13.68
CA PHE A 74 1.75 -1.37 -12.67
C PHE A 74 1.90 0.16 -12.75
N VAL A 75 3.13 0.68 -12.83
CA VAL A 75 3.40 2.12 -12.98
C VAL A 75 2.77 2.67 -14.26
N ASN A 76 2.90 1.96 -15.38
CA ASN A 76 2.30 2.36 -16.66
C ASN A 76 0.76 2.39 -16.58
N LYS A 77 0.14 1.44 -15.90
CA LYS A 77 -1.32 1.41 -15.65
C LYS A 77 -1.75 2.64 -14.83
N LEU A 78 -1.07 2.89 -13.70
CA LEU A 78 -1.38 4.04 -12.84
C LEU A 78 -1.20 5.38 -13.56
N TYR A 79 -0.16 5.49 -14.38
CA TYR A 79 0.09 6.70 -15.16
C TYR A 79 -1.01 6.97 -16.19
N LYS A 80 -1.49 5.94 -16.89
CA LYS A 80 -2.63 6.05 -17.82
C LYS A 80 -3.91 6.48 -17.10
N ASP A 81 -4.18 5.93 -15.93
CA ASP A 81 -5.32 6.30 -15.10
C ASP A 81 -5.24 7.78 -14.68
N ALA A 82 -4.08 8.23 -14.21
CA ALA A 82 -3.85 9.63 -13.84
C ALA A 82 -4.03 10.61 -15.02
N LEU A 83 -3.64 10.22 -16.23
CA LEU A 83 -3.86 11.04 -17.45
C LEU A 83 -5.33 11.08 -17.88
N GLY A 84 -6.09 10.01 -17.61
CA GLY A 84 -7.53 9.91 -17.91
C GLY A 84 -8.42 10.68 -16.93
N GLY A 85 -7.86 11.46 -16.00
CA GLY A 85 -8.63 12.19 -14.98
C GLY A 85 -8.98 11.33 -13.77
N GLY A 86 -8.34 10.18 -13.62
CA GLY A 86 -8.42 9.35 -12.42
C GLY A 86 -7.93 10.10 -11.17
N SER A 87 -8.38 9.65 -10.00
CA SER A 87 -8.07 10.27 -8.71
C SER A 87 -6.62 10.07 -8.25
N PHE A 88 -5.78 9.46 -9.08
CA PHE A 88 -4.39 9.21 -8.77
C PHE A 88 -3.56 10.49 -8.86
N GLU A 89 -2.70 10.72 -7.86
CA GLU A 89 -1.83 11.90 -7.82
C GLU A 89 -0.80 11.86 -8.96
N LYS A 90 -1.08 12.63 -10.02
CA LYS A 90 -0.20 12.78 -11.18
C LYS A 90 1.23 13.20 -10.74
N ASP A 91 1.32 14.09 -9.76
CA ASP A 91 2.59 14.59 -9.23
C ASP A 91 3.43 13.54 -8.49
N TYR A 92 2.81 12.42 -8.13
CA TYR A 92 3.52 11.28 -7.55
C TYR A 92 4.03 10.31 -8.61
N ILE A 93 3.16 9.90 -9.56
CA ILE A 93 3.50 8.83 -10.51
C ILE A 93 4.34 9.30 -11.69
N HIS A 94 4.14 10.56 -12.13
CA HIS A 94 4.84 11.08 -13.30
C HIS A 94 6.37 11.08 -13.14
N PRO A 95 6.96 11.62 -12.04
CA PRO A 95 8.41 11.56 -11.86
C PRO A 95 8.97 10.14 -11.76
N ILE A 96 8.22 9.20 -11.16
CA ILE A 96 8.64 7.78 -11.08
C ILE A 96 8.70 7.19 -12.49
N ARG A 97 7.68 7.45 -13.31
CA ARG A 97 7.65 6.98 -14.69
C ARG A 97 8.78 7.58 -15.52
N GLU A 98 9.11 8.84 -15.33
CA GLU A 98 10.25 9.49 -16.00
C GLU A 98 11.57 8.79 -15.66
N CYS A 99 11.81 8.51 -14.37
CA CYS A 99 12.96 7.72 -13.94
C CYS A 99 13.01 6.34 -14.64
N ILE A 100 11.87 5.65 -14.75
CA ILE A 100 11.78 4.34 -15.40
C ILE A 100 12.12 4.44 -16.89
N VAL A 101 11.58 5.44 -17.59
CA VAL A 101 11.78 5.61 -19.04
C VAL A 101 13.23 6.00 -19.38
N SER A 102 13.84 6.87 -18.57
CA SER A 102 15.24 7.27 -18.73
C SER A 102 16.24 6.24 -18.19
N ASN A 103 15.77 5.30 -17.37
CA ASN A 103 16.57 4.42 -16.52
C ASN A 103 17.56 5.19 -15.63
N ASP A 104 17.16 6.38 -15.16
CA ASP A 104 18.01 7.26 -14.38
C ASP A 104 17.24 7.83 -13.18
N THR A 105 17.76 7.60 -11.97
CA THR A 105 17.17 8.01 -10.71
C THR A 105 18.14 8.89 -9.93
N GLU A 106 17.81 10.15 -9.76
CA GLU A 106 18.58 11.04 -8.89
C GLU A 106 18.53 10.54 -7.44
N SER A 107 19.63 10.75 -6.72
CA SER A 107 19.79 10.35 -5.30
C SER A 107 18.63 10.82 -4.39
N LEU A 108 18.02 11.98 -4.67
CA LEU A 108 16.86 12.48 -3.94
C LEU A 108 15.55 11.72 -4.27
N MET A 109 15.49 11.10 -5.46
CA MET A 109 14.32 10.36 -5.93
C MET A 109 14.32 8.89 -5.50
N VAL A 110 15.44 8.35 -5.00
CA VAL A 110 15.55 6.93 -4.59
C VAL A 110 14.42 6.51 -3.64
N GLY A 111 14.11 7.34 -2.64
CA GLY A 111 13.02 7.06 -1.70
C GLY A 111 11.64 6.99 -2.36
N LYS A 112 11.39 7.87 -3.33
CA LYS A 112 10.13 7.91 -4.07
C LYS A 112 10.00 6.72 -5.00
N VAL A 113 11.07 6.36 -5.72
CA VAL A 113 11.11 5.16 -6.59
C VAL A 113 10.99 3.89 -5.75
N ALA A 114 11.71 3.77 -4.64
CA ALA A 114 11.58 2.62 -3.74
C ALA A 114 10.15 2.46 -3.17
N SER A 115 9.42 3.56 -2.92
CA SER A 115 8.07 3.49 -2.37
C SER A 115 7.05 2.85 -3.33
N ILE A 116 7.30 2.87 -4.66
CA ILE A 116 6.39 2.23 -5.62
C ILE A 116 6.37 0.70 -5.47
N VAL A 117 7.47 0.11 -5.05
CA VAL A 117 7.55 -1.34 -4.75
C VAL A 117 6.61 -1.69 -3.60
N ASN A 118 6.59 -0.87 -2.55
CA ASN A 118 5.67 -1.06 -1.44
C ASN A 118 4.20 -0.91 -1.87
N PHE A 119 3.89 0.07 -2.73
CA PHE A 119 2.53 0.22 -3.26
C PHE A 119 2.12 -0.96 -4.12
N TYR A 120 3.02 -1.46 -4.96
CA TYR A 120 2.78 -2.66 -5.76
C TYR A 120 2.49 -3.88 -4.89
N ASN A 121 3.29 -4.13 -3.85
CA ASN A 121 3.09 -5.24 -2.93
C ASN A 121 1.75 -5.14 -2.19
N GLN A 122 1.36 -3.93 -1.75
CA GLN A 122 0.06 -3.71 -1.14
C GLN A 122 -1.09 -3.91 -2.13
N TYR A 123 -0.93 -3.42 -3.37
CA TYR A 123 -1.91 -3.65 -4.43
C TYR A 123 -2.13 -5.15 -4.67
N GLU A 124 -1.06 -5.93 -4.84
CA GLU A 124 -1.16 -7.38 -5.04
C GLU A 124 -1.75 -8.10 -3.80
N TYR A 125 -1.44 -7.62 -2.60
CA TYR A 125 -2.07 -8.15 -1.38
C TYR A 125 -3.58 -7.95 -1.38
N PHE A 126 -4.06 -6.72 -1.61
CA PHE A 126 -5.49 -6.43 -1.59
C PHE A 126 -6.24 -7.03 -2.79
N LYS A 127 -5.60 -7.16 -3.94
CA LYS A 127 -6.15 -7.82 -5.12
C LYS A 127 -6.59 -9.27 -4.86
N LYS A 128 -5.97 -9.96 -3.90
CA LYS A 128 -6.40 -11.30 -3.47
C LYS A 128 -7.80 -11.30 -2.88
N PHE A 129 -8.25 -10.20 -2.31
CA PHE A 129 -9.56 -10.05 -1.69
C PHE A 129 -10.55 -9.28 -2.57
N ALA A 130 -10.04 -8.42 -3.45
CA ALA A 130 -10.83 -7.51 -4.26
C ALA A 130 -11.04 -8.08 -5.67
N TYR A 131 -12.26 -8.48 -5.98
CA TYR A 131 -12.64 -8.92 -7.31
C TYR A 131 -13.82 -8.15 -7.90
N SER A 132 -14.29 -7.12 -7.20
CA SER A 132 -15.30 -6.17 -7.67
C SER A 132 -14.80 -4.74 -7.55
N GLU A 133 -14.98 -3.94 -8.59
CA GLU A 133 -14.64 -2.52 -8.65
C GLU A 133 -15.88 -1.63 -8.40
N GLU A 134 -16.89 -2.14 -7.72
CA GLU A 134 -18.10 -1.39 -7.36
C GLU A 134 -18.02 -0.79 -5.95
N PRO A 135 -18.72 0.31 -5.67
CA PRO A 135 -18.83 0.84 -4.32
C PRO A 135 -19.61 -0.11 -3.39
N ILE A 136 -19.30 -0.04 -2.10
CA ILE A 136 -20.11 -0.69 -1.07
C ILE A 136 -21.28 0.24 -0.74
N GLY A 137 -22.50 -0.22 -1.01
CA GLY A 137 -23.73 0.51 -0.70
C GLY A 137 -23.93 1.79 -1.52
N THR A 138 -24.95 2.55 -1.16
CA THR A 138 -25.28 3.81 -1.81
C THR A 138 -24.57 4.97 -1.12
N ILE A 139 -23.89 5.81 -1.89
CA ILE A 139 -23.18 6.98 -1.35
C ILE A 139 -24.17 7.93 -0.65
N GLY A 140 -23.87 8.24 0.61
CA GLY A 140 -24.69 9.12 1.43
C GLY A 140 -25.75 8.41 2.30
N GLU A 141 -26.09 7.16 2.01
CA GLU A 141 -27.08 6.40 2.75
C GLU A 141 -26.41 5.62 3.91
N ARG A 142 -27.07 5.55 5.06
CA ARG A 142 -26.57 4.86 6.23
C ARG A 142 -27.16 3.46 6.32
N GLU A 143 -26.31 2.45 6.13
CA GLU A 143 -26.71 1.05 6.05
C GLU A 143 -25.84 0.14 6.90
N ASP A 144 -26.29 -1.11 7.07
CA ASP A 144 -25.54 -2.17 7.74
C ASP A 144 -24.87 -3.04 6.68
N PHE A 145 -23.56 -3.30 6.86
CA PHE A 145 -22.76 -4.12 5.95
C PHE A 145 -22.08 -5.26 6.69
N PHE A 146 -22.12 -6.45 6.12
CA PHE A 146 -21.30 -7.57 6.56
C PHE A 146 -19.95 -7.49 5.85
N VAL A 147 -18.87 -7.37 6.63
CA VAL A 147 -17.52 -7.16 6.13
C VAL A 147 -16.51 -8.00 6.91
N LYS A 148 -15.37 -8.31 6.27
CA LYS A 148 -14.21 -8.91 6.90
C LYS A 148 -13.11 -7.86 7.04
N LEU A 149 -12.51 -7.78 8.21
CA LEU A 149 -11.35 -6.92 8.47
C LEU A 149 -10.08 -7.54 7.86
N ILE A 150 -9.43 -6.82 6.93
CA ILE A 150 -8.27 -7.33 6.19
C ILE A 150 -6.98 -6.56 6.44
N ASP A 151 -7.06 -5.35 6.97
CA ASP A 151 -5.89 -4.54 7.35
C ASP A 151 -6.27 -3.53 8.43
N ARG A 152 -5.32 -3.25 9.33
CA ARG A 152 -5.44 -2.24 10.37
C ARG A 152 -4.10 -1.51 10.50
N ARG A 153 -4.14 -0.17 10.53
CA ARG A 153 -2.94 0.66 10.69
C ARG A 153 -3.22 1.81 11.62
N SER A 154 -2.34 1.99 12.59
CA SER A 154 -2.40 3.15 13.47
C SER A 154 -1.78 4.37 12.78
N VAL A 155 -2.51 5.48 12.84
CA VAL A 155 -2.09 6.79 12.29
C VAL A 155 -2.45 7.86 13.34
N ASN A 156 -1.45 8.36 14.04
CA ASN A 156 -1.61 9.25 15.20
C ASN A 156 -2.46 8.56 16.30
N ASP A 157 -3.56 9.18 16.69
CA ASP A 157 -4.50 8.74 17.73
C ASP A 157 -5.66 7.88 17.20
N LYS A 158 -5.66 7.54 15.91
CA LYS A 158 -6.72 6.77 15.25
C LYS A 158 -6.18 5.59 14.50
N ASP A 159 -7.03 4.62 14.29
CA ASP A 159 -6.77 3.50 13.40
C ASP A 159 -7.55 3.63 12.09
N VAL A 160 -6.87 3.25 11.01
CA VAL A 160 -7.45 3.05 9.68
C VAL A 160 -7.72 1.57 9.53
N PHE A 161 -8.98 1.23 9.37
CA PHE A 161 -9.45 -0.13 9.13
C PHE A 161 -9.77 -0.31 7.66
N LYS A 162 -9.30 -1.42 7.06
CA LYS A 162 -9.71 -1.82 5.72
C LYS A 162 -10.49 -3.10 5.79
N VAL A 163 -11.57 -3.12 5.07
CA VAL A 163 -12.54 -4.21 5.07
C VAL A 163 -12.87 -4.63 3.65
N VAL A 164 -13.33 -5.87 3.53
CA VAL A 164 -13.84 -6.43 2.28
C VAL A 164 -15.21 -7.06 2.50
N THR A 165 -16.13 -6.85 1.58
CA THR A 165 -17.42 -7.55 1.55
C THR A 165 -17.25 -8.95 0.96
N ARG A 166 -18.26 -9.83 1.16
CA ARG A 166 -18.24 -11.18 0.59
C ARG A 166 -18.12 -11.21 -0.94
N ASP A 167 -18.59 -10.18 -1.62
CA ASP A 167 -18.51 -10.01 -3.07
C ASP A 167 -17.27 -9.23 -3.53
N GLY A 168 -16.25 -9.12 -2.67
CA GLY A 168 -14.93 -8.59 -3.01
C GLY A 168 -14.85 -7.09 -3.20
N ARG A 169 -15.79 -6.30 -2.65
CA ARG A 169 -15.72 -4.83 -2.67
C ARG A 169 -14.93 -4.33 -1.46
N LEU A 170 -14.02 -3.40 -1.69
CA LEU A 170 -13.16 -2.84 -0.65
C LEU A 170 -13.76 -1.59 -0.01
N GLY A 171 -13.58 -1.47 1.31
CA GLY A 171 -13.93 -0.29 2.07
C GLY A 171 -12.89 0.09 3.10
N THR A 172 -12.89 1.36 3.52
CA THR A 172 -12.02 1.87 4.57
C THR A 172 -12.76 2.84 5.49
N PHE A 173 -12.43 2.82 6.78
CA PHE A 173 -12.92 3.78 7.76
C PHE A 173 -11.86 4.09 8.82
N TRP A 174 -12.06 5.24 9.48
CA TRP A 174 -11.24 5.68 10.59
C TRP A 174 -12.05 5.53 11.88
N ALA A 175 -11.45 4.98 12.92
CA ALA A 175 -12.06 4.88 14.22
C ALA A 175 -11.01 4.95 15.34
N ASP A 176 -11.49 5.07 16.58
CA ASP A 176 -10.61 4.98 17.74
C ASP A 176 -10.03 3.57 17.87
N PRO A 177 -8.80 3.41 18.37
CA PRO A 177 -8.14 2.10 18.47
C PRO A 177 -8.91 1.08 19.34
N ASP A 178 -9.71 1.56 20.25
CA ASP A 178 -10.52 0.76 21.19
C ASP A 178 -11.97 0.54 20.72
N ILE A 179 -12.27 0.87 19.45
CA ILE A 179 -13.62 0.63 18.91
C ILE A 179 -13.98 -0.85 19.04
N SER A 180 -15.11 -1.11 19.67
CA SER A 180 -15.61 -2.47 19.92
C SER A 180 -17.04 -2.60 19.44
N ALA A 181 -17.52 -3.85 19.35
CA ALA A 181 -18.93 -4.10 19.08
C ALA A 181 -19.80 -3.59 20.23
N ASP A 182 -20.98 -3.05 19.92
CA ASP A 182 -21.99 -2.55 20.87
C ASP A 182 -22.44 -3.62 21.90
N SER A 183 -21.95 -4.84 21.79
CA SER A 183 -22.20 -5.98 22.70
C SER A 183 -21.57 -5.87 24.10
N GLY A 184 -20.93 -4.73 24.41
CA GLY A 184 -20.46 -4.43 25.78
C GLY A 184 -19.20 -5.20 26.21
N LYS A 185 -18.54 -5.94 25.34
CA LYS A 185 -17.23 -6.53 25.61
C LYS A 185 -16.15 -5.66 24.95
N PRO A 186 -15.24 -5.06 25.74
CA PRO A 186 -14.06 -4.44 25.17
C PRO A 186 -13.22 -5.54 24.50
N GLY A 187 -13.14 -5.49 23.20
CA GLY A 187 -12.31 -6.40 22.41
C GLY A 187 -11.70 -5.61 21.30
N LEU A 188 -10.38 -5.65 21.19
CA LEU A 188 -9.69 -5.14 20.01
C LEU A 188 -10.18 -5.93 18.81
N LEU A 189 -10.40 -5.23 17.69
CA LEU A 189 -10.70 -5.88 16.42
C LEU A 189 -9.41 -6.46 15.84
N ASP A 190 -9.45 -7.72 15.50
CA ASP A 190 -8.31 -8.43 14.90
C ASP A 190 -8.49 -8.58 13.38
N ILE A 191 -7.36 -8.60 12.66
CA ILE A 191 -7.38 -8.92 11.22
C ILE A 191 -7.95 -10.33 11.06
N GLY A 192 -8.91 -10.47 10.15
CA GLY A 192 -9.67 -11.70 9.95
C GLY A 192 -11.07 -11.68 10.56
N ASP A 193 -11.36 -10.76 11.48
CA ASP A 193 -12.69 -10.65 12.08
C ASP A 193 -13.77 -10.32 11.04
N CYS A 194 -14.88 -11.03 11.14
CA CYS A 194 -16.09 -10.76 10.38
C CYS A 194 -17.03 -9.88 11.21
N LEU A 195 -17.41 -8.76 10.65
CA LEU A 195 -18.13 -7.69 11.38
C LEU A 195 -19.43 -7.35 10.67
N VAL A 196 -20.47 -7.00 11.46
CA VAL A 196 -21.59 -6.22 10.98
C VAL A 196 -21.35 -4.77 11.39
N ILE A 197 -21.12 -3.90 10.42
CA ILE A 197 -20.84 -2.48 10.64
C ILE A 197 -21.99 -1.61 10.13
N ARG A 198 -22.37 -0.59 10.88
CA ARG A 198 -23.32 0.44 10.45
C ARG A 198 -22.58 1.72 10.14
N VAL A 199 -22.56 2.10 8.88
CA VAL A 199 -21.73 3.19 8.35
C VAL A 199 -22.45 3.94 7.22
N THR A 200 -21.90 5.09 6.84
CA THR A 200 -22.36 5.85 5.67
C THR A 200 -21.25 5.88 4.63
N PRO A 201 -21.39 5.26 3.45
CA PRO A 201 -20.48 5.43 2.33
C PRO A 201 -20.40 6.93 1.94
N LYS A 202 -19.19 7.48 1.83
CA LYS A 202 -18.97 8.91 1.52
C LYS A 202 -18.51 9.13 0.11
N ASN A 203 -17.56 8.33 -0.33
CA ASN A 203 -17.02 8.38 -1.69
C ASN A 203 -16.48 7.01 -2.10
N TYR A 204 -16.22 6.87 -3.39
CA TYR A 204 -15.60 5.69 -3.97
C TYR A 204 -14.47 6.15 -4.91
N GLU A 205 -13.24 6.08 -4.42
CA GLU A 205 -12.07 6.63 -5.10
C GLU A 205 -10.81 5.82 -4.81
N HIS A 206 -9.73 6.10 -5.52
CA HIS A 206 -8.44 5.50 -5.21
C HIS A 206 -7.93 5.98 -3.86
N ASN A 207 -7.63 5.03 -2.98
CA ASN A 207 -6.98 5.35 -1.72
C ASN A 207 -5.55 5.84 -1.99
N LYS A 208 -5.22 7.00 -1.44
CA LYS A 208 -3.92 7.63 -1.67
C LYS A 208 -2.71 6.83 -1.16
N TYR A 209 -2.92 5.91 -0.22
CA TYR A 209 -1.84 5.16 0.43
C TYR A 209 -1.51 3.84 -0.26
N ASP A 210 -2.49 3.12 -0.79
CA ASP A 210 -2.32 1.79 -1.38
C ASP A 210 -2.81 1.70 -2.83
N LYS A 211 -3.34 2.82 -3.33
CA LYS A 211 -3.74 2.97 -4.74
C LYS A 211 -4.83 2.01 -5.21
N MET A 212 -5.50 1.33 -4.27
CA MET A 212 -6.70 0.56 -4.55
C MET A 212 -7.93 1.47 -4.56
N LYS A 213 -8.86 1.20 -5.45
CA LYS A 213 -10.16 1.85 -5.45
C LYS A 213 -11.04 1.25 -4.37
N MET A 214 -11.55 2.07 -3.47
CA MET A 214 -12.33 1.60 -2.32
C MET A 214 -13.35 2.62 -1.84
N THR A 215 -14.39 2.12 -1.16
CA THR A 215 -15.39 2.97 -0.53
C THR A 215 -14.82 3.52 0.78
N THR A 216 -14.79 4.84 0.91
CA THR A 216 -14.49 5.48 2.21
C THR A 216 -15.79 5.66 2.98
N PHE A 217 -15.83 5.10 4.19
CA PHE A 217 -16.94 5.29 5.11
C PHE A 217 -16.69 6.48 6.02
N GLY A 218 -17.77 7.18 6.36
CA GLY A 218 -17.71 8.34 7.25
C GLY A 218 -18.88 8.39 8.22
N GLY A 219 -18.88 9.44 9.05
CA GLY A 219 -19.85 9.60 10.11
C GLY A 219 -19.54 8.73 11.33
N ARG A 220 -20.55 8.51 12.18
CA ARG A 220 -20.40 7.64 13.36
C ARG A 220 -20.34 6.18 12.90
N ILE A 221 -19.20 5.56 13.04
CA ILE A 221 -19.01 4.13 12.81
C ILE A 221 -19.62 3.38 14.01
N GLN A 222 -20.43 2.36 13.75
CA GLN A 222 -20.95 1.44 14.76
C GLN A 222 -20.63 0.01 14.35
N ILE A 223 -20.01 -0.73 15.23
CA ILE A 223 -19.83 -2.17 15.08
C ILE A 223 -20.98 -2.83 15.81
N LYS A 224 -21.95 -3.33 15.04
CA LYS A 224 -23.15 -3.97 15.58
C LYS A 224 -22.85 -5.34 16.15
N GLU A 225 -21.98 -6.07 15.47
CA GLU A 225 -21.62 -7.43 15.82
C GLU A 225 -20.20 -7.74 15.36
N ASN A 226 -19.47 -8.48 16.19
CA ASN A 226 -18.22 -9.15 15.80
C ASN A 226 -18.49 -10.66 15.87
N VAL A 227 -18.56 -11.30 14.71
CA VAL A 227 -18.82 -12.75 14.58
C VAL A 227 -17.54 -13.56 14.81
N GLY A 228 -16.38 -12.86 14.90
CA GLY A 228 -15.06 -13.47 15.01
C GLY A 228 -14.54 -14.00 13.66
N GLN A 229 -13.46 -14.74 13.73
CA GLN A 229 -12.79 -15.31 12.54
C GLN A 229 -13.54 -16.51 12.01
N THR A 230 -13.59 -16.68 10.69
CA THR A 230 -14.14 -17.88 10.06
C THR A 230 -13.29 -19.10 10.40
N ARG A 231 -13.93 -20.29 10.46
CA ARG A 231 -13.31 -21.55 10.89
C ARG A 231 -12.05 -21.95 10.12
N GLU A 232 -11.91 -21.49 8.88
CA GLU A 232 -10.77 -21.81 7.99
C GLU A 232 -9.44 -21.12 8.38
N GLU A 233 -9.51 -20.02 9.13
CA GLU A 233 -8.33 -19.22 9.49
C GLU A 233 -7.76 -19.55 10.88
N ARG A 234 -8.46 -20.38 11.67
CA ARG A 234 -7.97 -20.81 12.99
C ARG A 234 -6.91 -21.92 12.95
N HIS A 235 -6.56 -22.39 11.75
CA HIS A 235 -5.67 -23.55 11.55
C HIS A 235 -4.48 -23.28 10.62
N SER A 236 -4.19 -22.00 10.30
CA SER A 236 -3.02 -21.60 9.52
C SER A 236 -1.93 -20.93 10.37
#